data_a44aa4b32afc095631dafddb21ee2b12
#
_entry.id   a44aa4b32afc095631dafddb21ee2b12
#
_cell.length_a   1.000
_cell.length_b   1.000
_cell.length_c   1.000
_cell.angle_alpha   90.00
_cell.angle_beta   90.00
_cell.angle_gamma   90.00
#
_symmetry.space_group_name_H-M   'P 1'
#
loop_
_entity.id
_entity.type
_entity.pdbx_description
1 polymer ?
#
loop_
_entity_poly.entity_id
_entity_poly.type
_entity_poly.pdbx_seq_one_letter_code
_entity_poly.pdbx_strand_id
1 'polypeptide(L)'
;MGRVEAQPLQISEETLFNLEDNLLLFYTLECKRQLHRHLPVALAVSSHARSMLFRTDRLQSAFERLRIPEHMITAPADTRSDIALAVPSERSVELSIVMPCLNEAETLENCIRKAQRSLNENDIRGEIIIADNGSCDGSQEIARRLGARVVSVSARGYGNALMGGIQAARGEYVVMGDADDSYDFTNLVPFLKKLREGDDLVMGNRFRGGIKPGAMPPLHKYFGNPLLTAIGRLFFRSSVGDFHCGLRGFNRQSILNLDLRATGMEFATEMVVKATLYKLRVAEVPTTLSPDGRSRPPHLRTWRDGWRHLRFLLLYSPRWLFLMPGLLLILLGGVGYAIALSRLTINGVTFDVHTLLFASLAFLCGFQAVLFATLTKLFAITEGLLPPDPRLERVFRHITLETGLAGGTLALVAGCVLLLMAVLLWRRTGWGRLDYSEVMRVVIPGATLTALGFQTVLFSFFMSILGMKRK
;
A
#
# COMPACT_ATOMS: atom_id res chain seq x y z
N MET A 1 7.27 50.92 33.83
CA MET A 1 6.36 49.75 33.66
C MET A 1 5.49 50.02 32.43
N GLY A 2 5.98 49.57 31.27
CA GLY A 2 5.30 49.80 30.00
C GLY A 2 4.38 48.63 29.68
N ARG A 3 3.13 48.94 29.37
CA ARG A 3 2.18 48.00 28.79
C ARG A 3 2.59 47.74 27.36
N VAL A 4 2.81 46.45 27.02
CA VAL A 4 2.92 45.98 25.64
C VAL A 4 1.53 45.62 25.17
N GLU A 5 0.95 46.43 24.32
CA GLU A 5 -0.27 46.13 23.57
C GLU A 5 0.04 45.13 22.47
N ALA A 6 -0.61 43.97 22.52
CA ALA A 6 -0.58 43.01 21.44
C ALA A 6 -1.46 43.51 20.27
N GLN A 7 -0.84 43.80 19.12
CA GLN A 7 -1.56 44.08 17.87
C GLN A 7 -2.14 42.77 17.31
N PRO A 8 -3.39 42.77 16.82
CA PRO A 8 -3.94 41.59 16.12
C PRO A 8 -3.28 41.43 14.77
N LEU A 9 -2.87 40.19 14.46
CA LEU A 9 -2.39 39.77 13.13
C LEU A 9 -3.54 39.99 12.11
N GLN A 10 -3.46 41.07 11.33
CA GLN A 10 -4.23 41.23 10.10
C GLN A 10 -3.61 40.35 9.01
N ILE A 11 -4.25 39.19 8.72
CA ILE A 11 -3.96 38.44 7.51
C ILE A 11 -4.66 39.16 6.37
N SER A 12 -3.89 39.71 5.41
CA SER A 12 -4.45 40.43 4.27
C SER A 12 -5.18 39.43 3.34
N GLU A 13 -6.27 39.91 2.71
CA GLU A 13 -7.03 39.14 1.72
C GLU A 13 -6.16 38.62 0.57
N GLU A 14 -5.06 39.28 0.24
CA GLU A 14 -4.05 38.81 -0.72
C GLU A 14 -3.35 37.51 -0.30
N THR A 15 -3.20 37.25 1.01
CA THR A 15 -2.55 36.03 1.52
C THR A 15 -3.51 34.84 1.45
N LEU A 16 -4.80 35.05 1.59
CA LEU A 16 -5.85 34.04 1.42
C LEU A 16 -6.04 33.67 -0.07
N PHE A 17 -6.01 34.67 -0.96
CA PHE A 17 -6.13 34.46 -2.42
C PHE A 17 -4.93 33.65 -2.98
N ASN A 18 -3.71 33.90 -2.50
CA ASN A 18 -2.53 33.15 -2.88
C ASN A 18 -2.51 31.69 -2.38
N LEU A 19 -3.25 31.35 -1.31
CA LEU A 19 -3.38 29.97 -0.83
C LEU A 19 -4.37 29.13 -1.67
N GLU A 20 -5.46 29.74 -2.13
CA GLU A 20 -6.43 29.06 -3.00
C GLU A 20 -5.86 28.83 -4.42
N ASP A 21 -5.15 29.81 -4.99
CA ASP A 21 -4.50 29.65 -6.29
C ASP A 21 -3.34 28.64 -6.28
N ASN A 22 -2.60 28.53 -5.18
CA ASN A 22 -1.56 27.51 -5.03
C ASN A 22 -2.14 26.10 -4.85
N LEU A 23 -3.27 25.94 -4.19
CA LEU A 23 -3.99 24.66 -4.10
C LEU A 23 -4.60 24.24 -5.45
N LEU A 24 -5.17 25.17 -6.21
CA LEU A 24 -5.66 24.91 -7.58
C LEU A 24 -4.51 24.59 -8.54
N LEU A 25 -3.35 25.24 -8.41
CA LEU A 25 -2.16 24.98 -9.22
C LEU A 25 -1.57 23.59 -8.89
N PHE A 26 -1.58 23.18 -7.63
CA PHE A 26 -1.14 21.85 -7.20
C PHE A 26 -2.07 20.75 -7.74
N TYR A 27 -3.39 20.94 -7.68
CA TYR A 27 -4.36 20.01 -8.25
C TYR A 27 -4.30 19.95 -9.77
N THR A 28 -4.07 21.07 -10.47
CA THR A 28 -3.93 21.10 -11.94
C THR A 28 -2.62 20.48 -12.42
N LEU A 29 -1.53 20.61 -11.66
CA LEU A 29 -0.24 19.99 -11.99
C LEU A 29 -0.27 18.49 -11.76
N GLU A 30 -0.96 18.01 -10.73
CA GLU A 30 -1.11 16.58 -10.46
C GLU A 30 -2.06 15.91 -11.48
N CYS A 31 -3.15 16.58 -11.88
CA CYS A 31 -4.01 16.13 -13.00
C CYS A 31 -3.26 16.08 -14.35
N LYS A 32 -2.40 17.06 -14.65
CA LYS A 32 -1.56 17.02 -15.86
C LYS A 32 -0.51 15.89 -15.82
N ARG A 33 0.03 15.57 -14.65
CA ARG A 33 0.95 14.43 -14.50
C ARG A 33 0.28 13.07 -14.72
N GLN A 34 -0.99 12.93 -14.37
CA GLN A 34 -1.74 11.69 -14.61
C GLN A 34 -2.21 11.56 -16.06
N LEU A 35 -2.54 12.66 -16.75
CA LEU A 35 -2.96 12.61 -18.16
C LEU A 35 -1.80 12.26 -19.12
N HIS A 36 -0.55 12.57 -18.76
CA HIS A 36 0.62 12.22 -19.59
C HIS A 36 1.07 10.76 -19.51
N ARG A 37 0.47 9.96 -18.63
CA ARG A 37 0.84 8.53 -18.46
C ARG A 37 0.07 7.54 -19.34
N HIS A 38 -0.92 7.96 -20.10
CA HIS A 38 -1.79 7.05 -20.84
C HIS A 38 -2.04 7.37 -22.32
N LEU A 39 -1.21 8.16 -22.99
CA LEU A 39 -1.31 8.33 -24.45
C LEU A 39 0.04 8.06 -25.13
N PRO A 40 0.10 7.15 -26.11
CA PRO A 40 1.28 7.01 -26.95
C PRO A 40 1.38 8.18 -27.92
N VAL A 41 2.63 8.57 -28.15
CA VAL A 41 3.09 9.63 -29.04
C VAL A 41 2.45 9.53 -30.42
N ALA A 42 1.67 10.52 -30.80
CA ALA A 42 1.59 11.12 -32.15
C ALA A 42 0.56 12.24 -32.15
N LEU A 43 1.02 13.44 -32.32
CA LEU A 43 0.49 14.53 -33.15
C LEU A 43 0.81 15.89 -32.52
N ALA A 44 1.80 16.51 -33.14
CA ALA A 44 2.02 17.96 -33.01
C ALA A 44 0.85 18.66 -33.71
N VAL A 45 0.02 19.39 -32.97
CA VAL A 45 -1.02 20.25 -33.52
C VAL A 45 -0.81 21.67 -33.03
N SER A 46 -0.77 22.57 -34.00
CA SER A 46 -0.48 24.00 -33.91
C SER A 46 -1.50 24.76 -33.05
N SER A 47 -1.07 25.97 -32.66
CA SER A 47 -1.67 26.88 -31.69
C SER A 47 -3.08 27.45 -32.02
N HIS A 48 -3.79 26.93 -33.00
CA HIS A 48 -5.13 27.41 -33.41
C HIS A 48 -6.34 26.55 -32.96
N ALA A 49 -6.13 25.46 -32.25
CA ALA A 49 -7.21 24.55 -31.84
C ALA A 49 -7.80 24.79 -30.44
N ARG A 50 -7.48 25.89 -29.77
CA ARG A 50 -7.93 26.17 -28.39
C ARG A 50 -9.34 26.76 -28.25
N SER A 51 -10.02 27.07 -29.33
CA SER A 51 -11.34 27.74 -29.26
C SER A 51 -12.56 26.84 -29.59
N MET A 52 -12.40 25.53 -29.78
CA MET A 52 -13.50 24.64 -30.25
C MET A 52 -13.88 23.50 -29.33
N LEU A 53 -13.53 23.52 -28.05
CA LEU A 53 -13.84 22.41 -27.11
C LEU A 53 -15.01 22.69 -26.14
N PHE A 54 -16.02 23.48 -26.59
CA PHE A 54 -17.29 23.62 -25.88
C PHE A 54 -18.47 23.53 -26.87
N ARG A 55 -18.81 22.33 -27.32
CA ARG A 55 -20.15 21.90 -27.78
C ARG A 55 -20.17 20.42 -28.03
N THR A 56 -20.75 19.67 -27.11
CA THR A 56 -20.88 18.20 -27.11
C THR A 56 -21.85 17.65 -28.13
N ASP A 57 -22.60 18.48 -28.83
CA ASP A 57 -23.68 18.02 -29.75
C ASP A 57 -23.23 17.79 -31.20
N ARG A 58 -21.97 17.99 -31.55
CA ARG A 58 -21.49 17.77 -32.95
C ARG A 58 -20.65 16.50 -33.13
N LEU A 59 -20.33 15.78 -32.07
CA LEU A 59 -19.55 14.52 -32.17
C LEU A 59 -20.42 13.31 -32.49
N GLN A 60 -21.69 13.33 -32.14
CA GLN A 60 -22.63 12.25 -32.45
C GLN A 60 -23.01 12.19 -33.96
N SER A 61 -23.06 13.32 -34.64
CA SER A 61 -23.36 13.38 -36.06
C SER A 61 -22.20 13.02 -37.01
N ALA A 62 -20.97 12.95 -36.48
CA ALA A 62 -19.77 12.54 -37.24
C ALA A 62 -19.60 11.02 -37.28
N PHE A 63 -20.08 10.31 -36.28
CA PHE A 63 -20.02 8.84 -36.25
C PHE A 63 -21.05 8.16 -37.10
N GLU A 64 -22.20 8.79 -37.41
CA GLU A 64 -23.23 8.23 -38.29
C GLU A 64 -22.90 8.34 -39.78
N ARG A 65 -21.88 9.07 -40.20
CA ARG A 65 -21.53 9.24 -41.64
C ARG A 65 -20.44 8.29 -42.16
N LEU A 66 -19.89 7.41 -41.30
CA LEU A 66 -18.95 6.38 -41.72
C LEU A 66 -19.65 5.01 -41.80
N ARG A 67 -20.69 4.90 -42.66
CA ARG A 67 -21.21 3.61 -43.13
C ARG A 67 -20.23 3.05 -44.15
N ILE A 68 -19.48 2.02 -43.78
CA ILE A 68 -18.76 1.16 -44.70
C ILE A 68 -19.79 0.21 -45.31
N PRO A 69 -19.93 0.14 -46.65
CA PRO A 69 -20.89 -0.77 -47.30
C PRO A 69 -20.50 -2.23 -47.10
N GLU A 70 -21.47 -3.06 -46.71
CA GLU A 70 -21.33 -4.52 -46.41
C GLU A 70 -21.00 -5.42 -47.60
N HIS A 71 -20.78 -4.91 -48.81
CA HIS A 71 -20.63 -5.74 -50.01
C HIS A 71 -19.15 -5.87 -50.49
N MET A 72 -18.18 -5.67 -49.66
CA MET A 72 -16.75 -5.94 -49.97
C MET A 72 -16.15 -7.15 -49.23
N ILE A 73 -16.98 -8.04 -48.70
CA ILE A 73 -16.50 -9.29 -48.10
C ILE A 73 -17.16 -10.46 -48.79
N THR A 74 -16.84 -10.69 -50.07
CA THR A 74 -17.00 -11.99 -50.71
C THR A 74 -15.79 -12.26 -51.54
N ALA A 75 -14.81 -12.99 -50.97
CA ALA A 75 -13.78 -13.67 -51.73
C ALA A 75 -14.25 -15.12 -52.01
N PRO A 76 -14.04 -15.65 -53.22
CA PRO A 76 -14.54 -16.97 -53.61
C PRO A 76 -13.74 -18.08 -52.89
N ALA A 77 -14.50 -19.06 -52.39
CA ALA A 77 -13.97 -20.35 -52.00
C ALA A 77 -13.58 -21.15 -53.25
N ASP A 78 -12.30 -21.46 -53.41
CA ASP A 78 -11.75 -22.73 -53.91
C ASP A 78 -10.29 -22.52 -54.28
N THR A 79 -9.42 -22.99 -53.42
CA THR A 79 -8.19 -23.78 -53.75
C THR A 79 -7.58 -24.23 -52.44
N ARG A 80 -8.06 -25.38 -51.96
CA ARG A 80 -7.29 -26.16 -50.98
C ARG A 80 -6.11 -26.77 -51.75
N SER A 81 -4.94 -26.22 -51.53
CA SER A 81 -3.70 -26.96 -51.74
C SER A 81 -2.97 -26.97 -50.40
N ASP A 82 -2.85 -28.17 -49.84
CA ASP A 82 -2.13 -28.50 -48.64
C ASP A 82 -0.66 -28.05 -48.75
N ILE A 83 -0.35 -26.92 -48.23
CA ILE A 83 0.97 -26.58 -47.74
C ILE A 83 0.82 -26.25 -46.28
N ALA A 84 0.74 -27.28 -45.42
CA ALA A 84 1.02 -27.16 -44.02
C ALA A 84 2.52 -26.83 -43.90
N LEU A 85 2.86 -25.56 -44.08
CA LEU A 85 4.07 -25.01 -43.50
C LEU A 85 3.89 -25.16 -41.99
N ALA A 86 4.44 -26.23 -41.44
CA ALA A 86 4.68 -26.38 -40.02
C ALA A 86 5.53 -25.17 -39.63
N VAL A 87 4.89 -24.09 -39.17
CA VAL A 87 5.53 -23.07 -38.36
C VAL A 87 6.08 -23.85 -37.19
N PRO A 88 7.42 -23.91 -36.98
CA PRO A 88 7.96 -24.53 -35.79
C PRO A 88 7.26 -23.79 -34.63
N SER A 89 6.49 -24.53 -33.82
CA SER A 89 5.97 -23.99 -32.58
C SER A 89 7.19 -23.47 -31.82
N GLU A 90 7.39 -22.13 -31.78
CA GLU A 90 8.39 -21.55 -30.90
C GLU A 90 8.05 -22.11 -29.50
N ARG A 91 8.90 -23.06 -29.06
CA ARG A 91 8.70 -23.74 -27.79
C ARG A 91 8.67 -22.65 -26.75
N SER A 92 7.49 -22.40 -26.20
CA SER A 92 7.25 -21.29 -25.23
C SER A 92 8.25 -21.38 -24.08
N VAL A 93 8.83 -20.24 -23.69
CA VAL A 93 9.69 -20.13 -22.51
C VAL A 93 8.85 -20.48 -21.27
N GLU A 94 9.33 -21.43 -20.47
CA GLU A 94 8.66 -21.84 -19.25
C GLU A 94 9.05 -20.95 -18.06
N LEU A 95 10.36 -20.69 -17.91
CA LEU A 95 10.93 -19.98 -16.77
C LEU A 95 11.73 -18.77 -17.21
N SER A 96 11.43 -17.59 -16.64
CA SER A 96 12.29 -16.41 -16.74
C SER A 96 13.00 -16.17 -15.41
N ILE A 97 14.32 -16.07 -15.42
CA ILE A 97 15.12 -15.70 -14.24
C ILE A 97 15.40 -14.21 -14.32
N VAL A 98 14.91 -13.44 -13.36
CA VAL A 98 15.00 -11.97 -13.33
C VAL A 98 15.96 -11.54 -12.23
N MET A 99 17.02 -10.83 -12.60
CA MET A 99 18.02 -10.28 -11.69
C MET A 99 18.03 -8.75 -11.81
N PRO A 100 17.68 -8.01 -10.75
CA PRO A 100 17.85 -6.56 -10.73
C PRO A 100 19.34 -6.23 -10.67
N CYS A 101 19.78 -5.27 -11.47
CA CYS A 101 21.19 -4.93 -11.58
C CYS A 101 21.41 -3.41 -11.45
N LEU A 102 22.36 -3.02 -10.60
CA LEU A 102 22.91 -1.67 -10.52
C LEU A 102 24.38 -1.74 -10.11
N ASN A 103 25.27 -1.71 -11.10
CA ASN A 103 26.71 -1.81 -10.91
C ASN A 103 27.12 -3.11 -10.20
N GLU A 104 26.82 -4.27 -10.81
CA GLU A 104 27.11 -5.60 -10.25
C GLU A 104 28.14 -6.36 -11.10
N ALA A 105 29.08 -5.66 -11.79
CA ALA A 105 30.04 -6.29 -12.69
C ALA A 105 30.91 -7.37 -12.02
N GLU A 106 31.18 -7.26 -10.70
CA GLU A 106 31.99 -8.22 -9.95
C GLU A 106 31.33 -9.59 -9.79
N THR A 107 29.99 -9.63 -9.69
CA THR A 107 29.23 -10.82 -9.28
C THR A 107 28.30 -11.35 -10.36
N LEU A 108 27.88 -10.49 -11.30
CA LEU A 108 26.87 -10.77 -12.30
C LEU A 108 27.21 -11.96 -13.19
N GLU A 109 28.47 -12.10 -13.62
CA GLU A 109 28.91 -13.22 -14.45
C GLU A 109 28.66 -14.56 -13.73
N ASN A 110 29.03 -14.66 -12.45
CA ASN A 110 28.84 -15.86 -11.66
C ASN A 110 27.35 -16.20 -11.48
N CYS A 111 26.50 -15.19 -11.21
CA CYS A 111 25.06 -15.38 -11.11
C CYS A 111 24.45 -15.91 -12.42
N ILE A 112 24.81 -15.31 -13.56
CA ILE A 112 24.32 -15.74 -14.87
C ILE A 112 24.78 -17.19 -15.18
N ARG A 113 26.04 -17.53 -14.94
CA ARG A 113 26.55 -18.89 -15.16
C ARG A 113 25.86 -19.94 -14.28
N LYS A 114 25.61 -19.64 -13.01
CA LYS A 114 24.83 -20.50 -12.11
C LYS A 114 23.39 -20.68 -12.62
N ALA A 115 22.73 -19.62 -13.05
CA ALA A 115 21.41 -19.71 -13.64
C ALA A 115 21.38 -20.53 -14.93
N GLN A 116 22.32 -20.32 -15.86
CA GLN A 116 22.45 -21.10 -17.07
C GLN A 116 22.66 -22.57 -16.77
N ARG A 117 23.53 -22.88 -15.81
CA ARG A 117 23.78 -24.24 -15.36
C ARG A 117 22.52 -24.92 -14.87
N SER A 118 21.73 -24.24 -14.02
CA SER A 118 20.45 -24.75 -13.52
C SER A 118 19.46 -25.06 -14.65
N LEU A 119 19.34 -24.15 -15.63
CA LEU A 119 18.48 -24.37 -16.80
C LEU A 119 18.91 -25.55 -17.63
N ASN A 120 20.21 -25.63 -17.95
CA ASN A 120 20.76 -26.67 -18.84
C ASN A 120 20.77 -28.08 -18.21
N GLU A 121 21.20 -28.19 -16.95
CA GLU A 121 21.27 -29.49 -16.24
C GLU A 121 19.90 -30.11 -15.98
N ASN A 122 18.83 -29.27 -15.94
CA ASN A 122 17.48 -29.74 -15.66
C ASN A 122 16.53 -29.64 -16.86
N ASP A 123 17.07 -29.41 -18.07
CA ASP A 123 16.31 -29.30 -19.33
C ASP A 123 15.13 -28.33 -19.22
N ILE A 124 15.36 -27.20 -18.52
CA ILE A 124 14.34 -26.15 -18.33
C ILE A 124 14.43 -25.15 -19.47
N ARG A 125 13.34 -24.96 -20.22
CA ARG A 125 13.25 -23.95 -21.28
C ARG A 125 13.12 -22.56 -20.64
N GLY A 126 14.26 -21.92 -20.42
CA GLY A 126 14.31 -20.65 -19.68
C GLY A 126 15.06 -19.55 -20.39
N GLU A 127 14.84 -18.33 -19.93
CA GLU A 127 15.60 -17.14 -20.28
C GLU A 127 16.14 -16.47 -19.01
N ILE A 128 17.23 -15.72 -19.17
CA ILE A 128 17.80 -14.89 -18.10
C ILE A 128 17.64 -13.42 -18.48
N ILE A 129 17.06 -12.65 -17.57
CA ILE A 129 16.79 -11.23 -17.74
C ILE A 129 17.56 -10.45 -16.68
N ILE A 130 18.39 -9.53 -17.15
CA ILE A 130 19.06 -8.55 -16.29
C ILE A 130 18.28 -7.24 -16.39
N ALA A 131 17.56 -6.92 -15.32
CA ALA A 131 16.79 -5.68 -15.21
C ALA A 131 17.71 -4.55 -14.72
N ASP A 132 18.34 -3.87 -15.69
CA ASP A 132 19.35 -2.86 -15.42
C ASP A 132 18.73 -1.51 -15.06
N ASN A 133 19.15 -0.97 -13.93
CA ASN A 133 18.64 0.31 -13.38
C ASN A 133 19.65 1.47 -13.57
N GLY A 134 20.44 1.41 -14.62
CA GLY A 134 21.41 2.45 -15.01
C GLY A 134 22.84 2.16 -14.56
N SER A 135 23.31 0.93 -14.76
CA SER A 135 24.71 0.54 -14.51
C SER A 135 25.69 1.23 -15.44
N CYS A 136 26.85 1.58 -14.92
CA CYS A 136 27.95 2.24 -15.63
C CYS A 136 29.32 1.54 -15.46
N ASP A 137 29.32 0.30 -14.93
CA ASP A 137 30.52 -0.48 -14.58
C ASP A 137 30.82 -1.64 -15.55
N GLY A 138 30.10 -1.71 -16.69
CA GLY A 138 30.22 -2.81 -17.64
C GLY A 138 29.30 -4.00 -17.38
N SER A 139 28.41 -3.95 -16.37
CA SER A 139 27.45 -5.02 -16.08
C SER A 139 26.59 -5.39 -17.29
N GLN A 140 26.15 -4.41 -18.10
CA GLN A 140 25.32 -4.66 -19.28
C GLN A 140 26.06 -5.46 -20.37
N GLU A 141 27.32 -5.15 -20.59
CA GLU A 141 28.20 -5.82 -21.57
C GLU A 141 28.46 -7.25 -21.14
N ILE A 142 28.71 -7.48 -19.86
CA ILE A 142 28.87 -8.84 -19.29
C ILE A 142 27.61 -9.65 -19.52
N ALA A 143 26.43 -9.10 -19.24
CA ALA A 143 25.16 -9.78 -19.43
C ALA A 143 24.93 -10.19 -20.90
N ARG A 144 25.13 -9.25 -21.84
CA ARG A 144 24.96 -9.53 -23.29
C ARG A 144 25.94 -10.58 -23.79
N ARG A 145 27.21 -10.50 -23.39
CA ARG A 145 28.25 -11.47 -23.75
C ARG A 145 27.88 -12.89 -23.32
N LEU A 146 27.22 -13.04 -22.19
CA LEU A 146 26.77 -14.33 -21.65
C LEU A 146 25.38 -14.74 -22.16
N GLY A 147 24.80 -14.04 -23.14
CA GLY A 147 23.51 -14.38 -23.71
C GLY A 147 22.30 -14.06 -22.83
N ALA A 148 22.48 -13.32 -21.76
CA ALA A 148 21.35 -12.80 -20.96
C ALA A 148 20.70 -11.59 -21.64
N ARG A 149 19.40 -11.48 -21.54
CA ARG A 149 18.64 -10.37 -22.09
C ARG A 149 18.66 -9.18 -21.12
N VAL A 150 19.22 -8.07 -21.54
CA VAL A 150 19.26 -6.82 -20.76
C VAL A 150 17.99 -6.01 -21.01
N VAL A 151 17.30 -5.65 -19.94
CA VAL A 151 16.13 -4.77 -19.94
C VAL A 151 16.50 -3.50 -19.17
N SER A 152 16.61 -2.39 -19.89
CA SER A 152 16.92 -1.09 -19.27
C SER A 152 15.68 -0.50 -18.64
N VAL A 153 15.73 -0.23 -17.33
CA VAL A 153 14.64 0.34 -16.53
C VAL A 153 15.05 1.75 -16.09
N SER A 154 14.45 2.77 -16.70
CA SER A 154 14.77 4.19 -16.44
C SER A 154 14.30 4.68 -15.06
N ALA A 155 13.17 4.15 -14.56
CA ALA A 155 12.67 4.47 -13.24
C ALA A 155 13.58 3.86 -12.17
N ARG A 156 14.25 4.73 -11.39
CA ARG A 156 15.20 4.27 -10.36
C ARG A 156 14.50 3.57 -9.20
N GLY A 157 15.09 2.50 -8.71
CA GLY A 157 14.68 1.76 -7.52
C GLY A 157 14.63 0.25 -7.74
N TYR A 158 14.90 -0.48 -6.67
CA TYR A 158 14.93 -1.96 -6.68
C TYR A 158 13.61 -2.56 -7.17
N GLY A 159 12.48 -2.07 -6.64
CA GLY A 159 11.16 -2.52 -7.06
C GLY A 159 10.83 -2.20 -8.51
N ASN A 160 11.26 -1.01 -9.00
CA ASN A 160 11.10 -0.64 -10.40
C ASN A 160 11.91 -1.55 -11.33
N ALA A 161 13.17 -1.85 -10.97
CA ALA A 161 14.00 -2.77 -11.72
C ALA A 161 13.34 -4.15 -11.83
N LEU A 162 12.91 -4.72 -10.70
CA LEU A 162 12.23 -6.01 -10.68
C LEU A 162 10.94 -5.98 -11.50
N MET A 163 10.08 -4.98 -11.33
CA MET A 163 8.83 -4.90 -12.08
C MET A 163 9.07 -4.78 -13.58
N GLY A 164 10.07 -3.99 -14.02
CA GLY A 164 10.46 -3.91 -15.43
C GLY A 164 10.92 -5.24 -15.99
N GLY A 165 11.71 -6.01 -15.22
CA GLY A 165 12.14 -7.36 -15.59
C GLY A 165 10.97 -8.34 -15.65
N ILE A 166 10.05 -8.32 -14.68
CA ILE A 166 8.86 -9.18 -14.61
C ILE A 166 7.91 -8.90 -15.79
N GLN A 167 7.69 -7.62 -16.13
CA GLN A 167 6.86 -7.23 -17.27
C GLN A 167 7.46 -7.70 -18.59
N ALA A 168 8.78 -7.62 -18.73
CA ALA A 168 9.51 -8.07 -19.92
C ALA A 168 9.65 -9.58 -20.00
N ALA A 169 9.44 -10.34 -18.93
CA ALA A 169 9.57 -11.80 -18.89
C ALA A 169 8.59 -12.47 -19.87
N ARG A 170 9.05 -13.55 -20.51
CA ARG A 170 8.27 -14.36 -21.47
C ARG A 170 7.79 -15.67 -20.86
N GLY A 171 8.45 -16.12 -19.78
CA GLY A 171 8.10 -17.35 -19.08
C GLY A 171 6.76 -17.26 -18.38
N GLU A 172 6.09 -18.40 -18.29
CA GLU A 172 4.89 -18.56 -17.46
C GLU A 172 5.24 -18.35 -15.98
N TYR A 173 6.41 -18.87 -15.59
CA TYR A 173 6.96 -18.71 -14.26
C TYR A 173 8.14 -17.75 -14.29
N VAL A 174 8.30 -17.04 -13.18
CA VAL A 174 9.46 -16.17 -12.95
C VAL A 174 10.13 -16.56 -11.65
N VAL A 175 11.46 -16.64 -11.68
CA VAL A 175 12.27 -16.64 -10.46
C VAL A 175 13.06 -15.36 -10.41
N MET A 176 12.93 -14.59 -9.33
CA MET A 176 13.74 -13.41 -9.08
C MET A 176 14.78 -13.66 -7.99
N GLY A 177 15.92 -13.02 -8.09
CA GLY A 177 16.97 -13.05 -7.07
C GLY A 177 18.02 -11.97 -7.32
N ASP A 178 18.75 -11.59 -6.28
CA ASP A 178 19.73 -10.52 -6.33
C ASP A 178 20.98 -10.95 -7.14
N ALA A 179 21.59 -10.01 -7.87
CA ALA A 179 22.76 -10.25 -8.71
C ALA A 179 24.10 -10.17 -7.98
N ASP A 180 24.08 -10.24 -6.64
CA ASP A 180 25.24 -10.09 -5.76
C ASP A 180 25.89 -11.39 -5.31
N ASP A 181 25.51 -12.49 -5.94
CA ASP A 181 25.97 -13.86 -5.65
C ASP A 181 25.64 -14.38 -4.23
N SER A 182 24.77 -13.69 -3.49
CA SER A 182 24.34 -14.13 -2.16
C SER A 182 23.39 -15.34 -2.21
N TYR A 183 22.69 -15.54 -3.34
CA TYR A 183 21.79 -16.67 -3.56
C TYR A 183 22.36 -17.69 -4.57
N ASP A 184 22.01 -18.95 -4.35
CA ASP A 184 22.44 -20.03 -5.23
C ASP A 184 21.43 -20.28 -6.36
N PHE A 185 21.72 -19.72 -7.53
CA PHE A 185 20.92 -19.93 -8.74
C PHE A 185 21.06 -21.33 -9.38
N THR A 186 21.91 -22.21 -8.85
CA THR A 186 21.99 -23.61 -9.34
C THR A 186 20.80 -24.43 -8.82
N ASN A 187 20.17 -24.05 -7.74
CA ASN A 187 19.08 -24.80 -7.08
C ASN A 187 17.70 -24.17 -7.27
N LEU A 188 17.24 -24.04 -8.54
CA LEU A 188 15.93 -23.45 -8.88
C LEU A 188 14.82 -24.50 -9.03
N VAL A 189 15.16 -25.77 -9.20
CA VAL A 189 14.20 -26.87 -9.38
C VAL A 189 13.13 -26.94 -8.29
N PRO A 190 13.45 -26.80 -6.99
CA PRO A 190 12.44 -26.83 -5.93
C PRO A 190 11.38 -25.71 -6.08
N PHE A 191 11.78 -24.52 -6.55
CA PHE A 191 10.86 -23.44 -6.83
C PHE A 191 9.93 -23.78 -7.99
N LEU A 192 10.50 -24.22 -9.13
CA LEU A 192 9.74 -24.59 -10.32
C LEU A 192 8.78 -25.76 -10.05
N LYS A 193 9.20 -26.75 -9.25
CA LYS A 193 8.34 -27.86 -8.84
C LYS A 193 7.09 -27.35 -8.13
N LYS A 194 7.24 -26.46 -7.16
CA LYS A 194 6.13 -25.86 -6.42
C LYS A 194 5.20 -25.05 -7.31
N LEU A 195 5.75 -24.29 -8.25
CA LEU A 195 4.98 -23.53 -9.25
C LEU A 195 4.17 -24.46 -10.15
N ARG A 196 4.78 -25.56 -10.63
CA ARG A 196 4.09 -26.60 -11.44
C ARG A 196 3.00 -27.32 -10.63
N GLU A 197 3.14 -27.41 -9.29
CA GLU A 197 2.10 -27.92 -8.38
C GLU A 197 0.92 -26.92 -8.21
N GLY A 198 1.04 -25.72 -8.82
CA GLY A 198 0.01 -24.68 -8.84
C GLY A 198 0.13 -23.66 -7.73
N ASP A 199 1.27 -23.58 -7.04
CA ASP A 199 1.52 -22.45 -6.13
C ASP A 199 1.75 -21.17 -6.93
N ASP A 200 1.13 -20.04 -6.49
CA ASP A 200 1.26 -18.74 -7.17
C ASP A 200 2.54 -18.01 -6.81
N LEU A 201 3.01 -18.20 -5.56
CA LEU A 201 4.22 -17.58 -5.03
C LEU A 201 4.99 -18.60 -4.19
N VAL A 202 6.27 -18.79 -4.49
CA VAL A 202 7.18 -19.68 -3.75
C VAL A 202 8.30 -18.83 -3.16
N MET A 203 8.34 -18.72 -1.85
CA MET A 203 9.33 -17.94 -1.12
C MET A 203 10.55 -18.79 -0.78
N GLY A 204 11.75 -18.27 -0.97
CA GLY A 204 12.92 -18.83 -0.30
C GLY A 204 12.84 -18.62 1.20
N ASN A 205 13.32 -19.56 2.00
CA ASN A 205 13.42 -19.42 3.44
C ASN A 205 14.87 -19.67 3.90
N ARG A 206 15.56 -18.58 4.21
CA ARG A 206 16.98 -18.60 4.62
C ARG A 206 17.20 -19.20 6.00
N PHE A 207 16.21 -19.06 6.86
CA PHE A 207 16.27 -19.63 8.22
C PHE A 207 16.13 -21.15 8.23
N ARG A 208 15.45 -21.73 7.21
CA ARG A 208 15.35 -23.18 7.00
C ARG A 208 16.48 -23.76 6.16
N GLY A 209 16.99 -23.01 5.19
CA GLY A 209 18.01 -23.47 4.27
C GLY A 209 19.46 -23.22 4.74
N GLY A 210 19.61 -22.34 5.72
CA GLY A 210 20.91 -22.02 6.32
C GLY A 210 21.47 -20.67 5.88
N ILE A 211 22.01 -19.93 6.86
CA ILE A 211 22.69 -18.65 6.68
C ILE A 211 24.15 -18.87 7.01
N LYS A 212 25.02 -18.82 5.98
CA LYS A 212 26.47 -19.01 6.15
C LYS A 212 27.08 -17.91 7.03
N PRO A 213 28.20 -18.18 7.72
CA PRO A 213 28.91 -17.16 8.49
C PRO A 213 29.22 -15.93 7.63
N GLY A 214 28.97 -14.72 8.15
CA GLY A 214 29.20 -13.46 7.44
C GLY A 214 28.13 -13.03 6.44
N ALA A 215 27.19 -13.91 6.07
CA ALA A 215 26.18 -13.62 5.05
C ALA A 215 25.07 -12.66 5.53
N MET A 216 24.86 -12.54 6.81
CA MET A 216 23.86 -11.64 7.38
C MET A 216 24.36 -11.05 8.71
N PRO A 217 24.27 -9.71 8.89
CA PRO A 217 24.62 -9.08 10.18
C PRO A 217 23.80 -9.68 11.33
N PRO A 218 24.39 -9.85 12.55
CA PRO A 218 23.68 -10.44 13.68
C PRO A 218 22.37 -9.75 14.03
N LEU A 219 22.33 -8.42 13.95
CA LEU A 219 21.12 -7.64 14.19
C LEU A 219 19.99 -8.00 13.23
N HIS A 220 20.28 -8.24 11.95
CA HIS A 220 19.30 -8.67 10.96
C HIS A 220 18.87 -10.11 11.16
N LYS A 221 19.84 -11.00 11.49
CA LYS A 221 19.61 -12.43 11.65
C LYS A 221 18.72 -12.76 12.85
N TYR A 222 19.01 -12.16 14.01
CA TYR A 222 18.37 -12.53 15.28
C TYR A 222 17.24 -11.60 15.70
N PHE A 223 17.19 -10.36 15.20
CA PHE A 223 16.20 -9.38 15.60
C PHE A 223 15.40 -8.82 14.42
N GLY A 224 16.02 -8.12 13.47
CA GLY A 224 15.31 -7.34 12.44
C GLY A 224 14.37 -8.18 11.59
N ASN A 225 14.89 -9.19 10.88
CA ASN A 225 14.10 -10.03 10.00
C ASN A 225 13.08 -10.90 10.75
N PRO A 226 13.40 -11.56 11.89
CA PRO A 226 12.41 -12.28 12.68
C PRO A 226 11.29 -11.39 13.20
N LEU A 227 11.61 -10.19 13.74
CA LEU A 227 10.61 -9.27 14.27
C LEU A 227 9.67 -8.76 13.17
N LEU A 228 10.21 -8.28 12.06
CA LEU A 228 9.39 -7.79 10.93
C LEU A 228 8.54 -8.91 10.32
N THR A 229 9.08 -10.12 10.21
CA THR A 229 8.32 -11.30 9.77
C THR A 229 7.20 -11.64 10.76
N ALA A 230 7.47 -11.61 12.07
CA ALA A 230 6.45 -11.86 13.10
C ALA A 230 5.32 -10.81 13.05
N ILE A 231 5.67 -9.53 12.88
CA ILE A 231 4.69 -8.44 12.68
C ILE A 231 3.87 -8.69 11.41
N GLY A 232 4.51 -9.01 10.29
CA GLY A 232 3.82 -9.31 9.03
C GLY A 232 2.86 -10.50 9.17
N ARG A 233 3.29 -11.57 9.81
CA ARG A 233 2.44 -12.74 10.10
C ARG A 233 1.25 -12.39 10.99
N LEU A 234 1.47 -11.59 12.04
CA LEU A 234 0.40 -11.14 12.93
C LEU A 234 -0.61 -10.25 12.22
N PHE A 235 -0.15 -9.30 11.41
CA PHE A 235 -1.01 -8.31 10.76
C PHE A 235 -1.84 -8.92 9.64
N PHE A 236 -1.25 -9.80 8.83
CA PHE A 236 -1.85 -10.34 7.62
C PHE A 236 -2.25 -11.81 7.72
N ARG A 237 -1.91 -12.48 8.83
CA ARG A 237 -2.13 -13.94 9.03
C ARG A 237 -1.43 -14.79 7.97
N SER A 238 -0.24 -14.36 7.55
CA SER A 238 0.57 -15.07 6.59
C SER A 238 1.28 -16.27 7.24
N SER A 239 1.45 -17.36 6.48
CA SER A 239 2.24 -18.53 6.91
C SER A 239 3.73 -18.39 6.62
N VAL A 240 4.14 -17.38 5.84
CA VAL A 240 5.52 -17.16 5.40
C VAL A 240 6.47 -16.96 6.59
N GLY A 241 7.57 -17.72 6.60
CA GLY A 241 8.59 -17.67 7.66
C GLY A 241 9.75 -16.73 7.39
N ASP A 242 9.96 -16.31 6.13
CA ASP A 242 11.00 -15.34 5.75
C ASP A 242 10.46 -14.33 4.72
N PHE A 243 9.88 -13.23 5.20
CA PHE A 243 9.30 -12.17 4.37
C PHE A 243 10.32 -11.43 3.49
N HIS A 244 11.59 -11.47 3.88
CA HIS A 244 12.64 -10.64 3.29
C HIS A 244 13.66 -11.44 2.44
N CYS A 245 13.38 -12.72 2.14
CA CYS A 245 14.21 -13.46 1.23
C CYS A 245 14.09 -12.88 -0.19
N GLY A 246 15.22 -12.57 -0.84
CA GLY A 246 15.26 -12.03 -2.21
C GLY A 246 14.97 -13.09 -3.26
N LEU A 247 15.34 -14.37 -3.04
CA LEU A 247 15.09 -15.45 -3.99
C LEU A 247 13.65 -15.94 -3.87
N ARG A 248 12.86 -15.76 -4.95
CA ARG A 248 11.44 -16.10 -5.03
C ARG A 248 11.07 -16.61 -6.39
N GLY A 249 10.17 -17.58 -6.44
CA GLY A 249 9.53 -18.02 -7.68
C GLY A 249 8.04 -17.67 -7.67
N PHE A 250 7.45 -17.37 -8.83
CA PHE A 250 6.03 -17.08 -8.89
C PHE A 250 5.44 -17.26 -10.30
N ASN A 251 4.13 -17.47 -10.35
CA ASN A 251 3.40 -17.36 -11.61
C ASN A 251 3.37 -15.88 -12.02
N ARG A 252 3.84 -15.59 -13.23
CA ARG A 252 4.00 -14.22 -13.74
C ARG A 252 2.68 -13.45 -13.72
N GLN A 253 1.61 -14.06 -14.21
CA GLN A 253 0.32 -13.38 -14.31
C GLN A 253 -0.30 -13.13 -12.94
N SER A 254 -0.19 -14.07 -11.99
CA SER A 254 -0.66 -13.90 -10.62
C SER A 254 -0.02 -12.69 -9.95
N ILE A 255 1.28 -12.47 -10.15
CA ILE A 255 1.99 -11.32 -9.56
C ILE A 255 1.68 -10.01 -10.31
N LEU A 256 1.56 -10.01 -11.63
CA LEU A 256 1.16 -8.82 -12.39
C LEU A 256 -0.24 -8.33 -11.98
N ASN A 257 -1.15 -9.25 -11.69
CA ASN A 257 -2.52 -8.92 -11.25
C ASN A 257 -2.57 -8.28 -9.85
N LEU A 258 -1.50 -8.37 -9.05
CA LEU A 258 -1.42 -7.73 -7.74
C LEU A 258 -1.19 -6.21 -7.82
N ASP A 259 -0.83 -5.67 -8.99
CA ASP A 259 -0.53 -4.25 -9.18
C ASP A 259 0.45 -3.72 -8.10
N LEU A 260 1.66 -4.32 -8.04
CA LEU A 260 2.68 -3.91 -7.08
C LEU A 260 3.19 -2.50 -7.41
N ARG A 261 3.19 -1.61 -6.42
CA ARG A 261 3.48 -0.18 -6.60
C ARG A 261 4.72 0.31 -5.86
N ALA A 262 5.29 -0.50 -4.97
CA ALA A 262 6.48 -0.12 -4.22
C ALA A 262 7.71 -0.06 -5.12
N THR A 263 8.39 1.07 -5.10
CA THR A 263 9.56 1.34 -5.97
C THR A 263 10.90 0.93 -5.36
N GLY A 264 10.95 0.76 -4.04
CA GLY A 264 12.16 0.45 -3.26
C GLY A 264 12.22 -0.99 -2.76
N MET A 265 13.01 -1.20 -1.70
CA MET A 265 13.20 -2.53 -1.07
C MET A 265 11.90 -3.10 -0.47
N GLU A 266 10.94 -2.24 -0.14
CA GLU A 266 9.60 -2.60 0.32
C GLU A 266 8.78 -3.39 -0.70
N PHE A 267 9.16 -3.40 -1.99
CA PHE A 267 8.57 -4.24 -3.05
C PHE A 267 8.50 -5.71 -2.63
N ALA A 268 9.58 -6.18 -2.00
CA ALA A 268 9.66 -7.54 -1.49
C ALA A 268 8.57 -7.83 -0.43
N THR A 269 8.29 -6.88 0.45
CA THR A 269 7.24 -6.99 1.47
C THR A 269 5.85 -6.85 0.86
N GLU A 270 5.68 -5.92 -0.09
CA GLU A 270 4.41 -5.71 -0.79
C GLU A 270 3.93 -6.97 -1.49
N MET A 271 4.83 -7.67 -2.18
CA MET A 271 4.51 -8.92 -2.87
C MET A 271 3.92 -9.95 -1.91
N VAL A 272 4.55 -10.18 -0.75
CA VAL A 272 4.06 -11.17 0.23
C VAL A 272 2.74 -10.72 0.86
N VAL A 273 2.64 -9.44 1.22
CA VAL A 273 1.42 -8.89 1.84
C VAL A 273 0.24 -8.98 0.88
N LYS A 274 0.40 -8.51 -0.37
CA LYS A 274 -0.68 -8.57 -1.37
C LYS A 274 -1.01 -10.01 -1.76
N ALA A 275 -0.01 -10.88 -1.97
CA ALA A 275 -0.27 -12.30 -2.22
C ALA A 275 -1.13 -12.93 -1.10
N THR A 276 -0.82 -12.63 0.16
CA THR A 276 -1.60 -13.10 1.32
C THR A 276 -3.02 -12.51 1.34
N LEU A 277 -3.17 -11.20 1.11
CA LEU A 277 -4.46 -10.51 1.11
C LEU A 277 -5.38 -10.97 -0.02
N TYR A 278 -4.83 -11.21 -1.21
CA TYR A 278 -5.55 -11.72 -2.38
C TYR A 278 -5.70 -13.24 -2.37
N LYS A 279 -5.24 -13.91 -1.29
CA LYS A 279 -5.36 -15.36 -1.06
C LYS A 279 -4.69 -16.21 -2.13
N LEU A 280 -3.58 -15.75 -2.67
CA LEU A 280 -2.74 -16.57 -3.54
C LEU A 280 -2.17 -17.76 -2.77
N ARG A 281 -1.92 -18.88 -3.47
CA ARG A 281 -1.26 -20.04 -2.90
C ARG A 281 0.22 -19.75 -2.72
N VAL A 282 0.68 -19.73 -1.46
CA VAL A 282 2.06 -19.38 -1.10
C VAL A 282 2.75 -20.58 -0.46
N ALA A 283 3.86 -20.99 -1.03
CA ALA A 283 4.74 -22.05 -0.51
C ALA A 283 6.10 -21.49 -0.11
N GLU A 284 6.89 -22.27 0.63
CA GLU A 284 8.27 -21.96 0.99
C GLU A 284 9.22 -23.10 0.61
N VAL A 285 10.41 -22.73 0.16
CA VAL A 285 11.53 -23.63 -0.16
C VAL A 285 12.75 -23.25 0.69
N PRO A 286 13.42 -24.19 1.38
CA PRO A 286 14.67 -23.92 2.05
C PRO A 286 15.70 -23.34 1.09
N THR A 287 16.33 -22.22 1.44
CA THR A 287 17.27 -21.50 0.58
C THR A 287 18.48 -21.06 1.36
N THR A 288 19.67 -21.41 0.88
CA THR A 288 20.94 -21.01 1.52
C THR A 288 21.27 -19.55 1.19
N LEU A 289 21.70 -18.79 2.18
CA LEU A 289 22.28 -17.47 1.99
C LEU A 289 23.79 -17.54 2.19
N SER A 290 24.54 -17.09 1.20
CA SER A 290 26.01 -16.94 1.23
C SER A 290 26.39 -15.47 1.43
N PRO A 291 27.61 -15.16 1.91
CA PRO A 291 28.13 -13.80 1.83
C PRO A 291 28.07 -13.31 0.38
N ASP A 292 27.75 -12.02 0.21
CA ASP A 292 27.78 -11.40 -1.11
C ASP A 292 29.22 -11.37 -1.66
N GLY A 293 29.36 -11.47 -2.98
CA GLY A 293 30.66 -11.50 -3.65
C GLY A 293 31.21 -10.10 -3.98
N ARG A 294 30.60 -9.03 -3.45
CA ARG A 294 31.00 -7.64 -3.74
C ARG A 294 32.14 -7.15 -2.87
N SER A 295 33.03 -6.36 -3.45
CA SER A 295 34.06 -5.62 -2.69
C SER A 295 33.52 -4.37 -2.01
N ARG A 296 32.34 -3.84 -2.46
CA ARG A 296 31.70 -2.64 -1.95
C ARG A 296 30.65 -2.95 -0.86
N PRO A 297 30.35 -1.98 0.03
CA PRO A 297 29.26 -2.15 0.99
C PRO A 297 27.90 -2.39 0.33
N PRO A 298 27.02 -3.17 0.94
CA PRO A 298 25.66 -3.41 0.41
C PRO A 298 24.83 -2.10 0.36
N HIS A 299 23.94 -2.00 -0.61
CA HIS A 299 23.04 -0.85 -0.76
C HIS A 299 22.05 -0.70 0.41
N LEU A 300 21.84 -1.76 1.18
CA LEU A 300 20.87 -1.82 2.28
C LEU A 300 21.37 -0.99 3.49
N ARG A 301 20.52 -0.05 3.95
CA ARG A 301 20.75 0.75 5.16
C ARG A 301 19.81 0.27 6.26
N THR A 302 20.35 -0.42 7.27
CA THR A 302 19.62 -1.15 8.32
C THR A 302 18.41 -0.40 8.89
N TRP A 303 18.61 0.79 9.46
CA TRP A 303 17.53 1.52 10.13
C TRP A 303 16.54 2.14 9.15
N ARG A 304 17.02 2.71 8.05
CA ARG A 304 16.17 3.35 7.03
C ARG A 304 15.28 2.33 6.33
N ASP A 305 15.85 1.21 5.95
CA ASP A 305 15.11 0.20 5.20
C ASP A 305 14.24 -0.64 6.14
N GLY A 306 14.71 -0.92 7.38
CA GLY A 306 13.89 -1.50 8.44
C GLY A 306 12.64 -0.66 8.75
N TRP A 307 12.81 0.67 8.86
CA TRP A 307 11.68 1.59 9.04
C TRP A 307 10.72 1.59 7.83
N ARG A 308 11.24 1.52 6.59
CA ARG A 308 10.41 1.43 5.38
C ARG A 308 9.54 0.18 5.39
N HIS A 309 10.10 -0.98 5.75
CA HIS A 309 9.33 -2.22 5.87
C HIS A 309 8.27 -2.13 6.97
N LEU A 310 8.63 -1.66 8.17
CA LEU A 310 7.66 -1.49 9.26
C LEU A 310 6.55 -0.50 8.89
N ARG A 311 6.93 0.66 8.31
CA ARG A 311 5.97 1.66 7.84
C ARG A 311 5.01 1.06 6.81
N PHE A 312 5.54 0.28 5.86
CA PHE A 312 4.73 -0.40 4.87
C PHE A 312 3.70 -1.34 5.53
N LEU A 313 4.16 -2.21 6.45
CA LEU A 313 3.27 -3.14 7.17
C LEU A 313 2.17 -2.41 7.93
N LEU A 314 2.48 -1.29 8.58
CA LEU A 314 1.51 -0.47 9.31
C LEU A 314 0.48 0.18 8.37
N LEU A 315 0.94 0.81 7.26
CA LEU A 315 0.06 1.50 6.31
C LEU A 315 -0.90 0.55 5.60
N TYR A 316 -0.47 -0.68 5.30
CA TYR A 316 -1.33 -1.71 4.71
C TYR A 316 -2.21 -2.43 5.74
N SER A 317 -2.11 -2.09 7.03
CA SER A 317 -2.93 -2.67 8.09
C SER A 317 -3.65 -1.62 8.94
N PRO A 318 -4.70 -0.94 8.43
CA PRO A 318 -5.50 0.01 9.20
C PRO A 318 -6.06 -0.57 10.49
N ARG A 319 -6.25 -1.90 10.52
CA ARG A 319 -6.68 -2.63 11.71
C ARG A 319 -5.70 -2.49 12.88
N TRP A 320 -4.38 -2.66 12.61
CA TRP A 320 -3.37 -2.65 13.66
C TRP A 320 -2.85 -1.24 13.95
N LEU A 321 -2.87 -0.35 12.93
CA LEU A 321 -2.44 1.02 13.10
C LEU A 321 -3.45 1.87 13.87
N PHE A 322 -4.74 1.70 13.58
CA PHE A 322 -5.80 2.57 14.11
C PHE A 322 -6.86 1.81 14.91
N LEU A 323 -7.42 0.71 14.37
CA LEU A 323 -8.60 0.09 14.98
C LEU A 323 -8.30 -0.51 16.34
N MET A 324 -7.22 -1.31 16.48
CA MET A 324 -6.91 -1.98 17.73
C MET A 324 -6.50 -1.01 18.84
N PRO A 325 -5.60 -0.02 18.61
CA PRO A 325 -5.33 1.03 19.59
C PRO A 325 -6.58 1.84 19.92
N GLY A 326 -7.41 2.16 18.93
CA GLY A 326 -8.65 2.89 19.14
C GLY A 326 -9.64 2.17 20.04
N LEU A 327 -9.87 0.88 19.79
CA LEU A 327 -10.74 0.05 20.64
C LEU A 327 -10.19 -0.10 22.06
N LEU A 328 -8.87 -0.23 22.23
CA LEU A 328 -8.25 -0.26 23.55
C LEU A 328 -8.49 1.07 24.29
N LEU A 329 -8.31 2.22 23.64
CA LEU A 329 -8.56 3.52 24.24
C LEU A 329 -10.03 3.73 24.61
N ILE A 330 -10.99 3.27 23.75
CA ILE A 330 -12.41 3.30 24.07
C ILE A 330 -12.71 2.45 25.31
N LEU A 331 -12.14 1.24 25.38
CA LEU A 331 -12.31 0.35 26.54
C LEU A 331 -11.77 1.00 27.81
N LEU A 332 -10.54 1.54 27.78
CA LEU A 332 -9.93 2.23 28.91
C LEU A 332 -10.75 3.48 29.32
N GLY A 333 -11.24 4.22 28.34
CA GLY A 333 -12.15 5.34 28.57
C GLY A 333 -13.44 4.89 29.25
N GLY A 334 -14.09 3.84 28.75
CA GLY A 334 -15.31 3.28 29.33
C GLY A 334 -15.12 2.80 30.78
N VAL A 335 -14.03 2.09 31.03
CA VAL A 335 -13.65 1.66 32.40
C VAL A 335 -13.39 2.87 33.31
N GLY A 336 -12.65 3.87 32.81
CA GLY A 336 -12.41 5.10 33.56
C GLY A 336 -13.69 5.86 33.89
N TYR A 337 -14.65 5.93 32.96
CA TYR A 337 -15.98 6.49 33.22
C TYR A 337 -16.74 5.71 34.30
N ALA A 338 -16.75 4.38 34.21
CA ALA A 338 -17.42 3.55 35.21
C ALA A 338 -16.84 3.76 36.63
N ILE A 339 -15.52 3.82 36.76
CA ILE A 339 -14.83 4.05 38.02
C ILE A 339 -15.09 5.46 38.55
N ALA A 340 -14.98 6.49 37.71
CA ALA A 340 -15.12 7.89 38.13
C ALA A 340 -16.57 8.24 38.50
N LEU A 341 -17.58 7.75 37.77
CA LEU A 341 -18.96 8.00 38.07
C LEU A 341 -19.43 7.28 39.34
N SER A 342 -18.91 6.12 39.65
CA SER A 342 -19.20 5.39 40.88
C SER A 342 -18.48 5.93 42.14
N ARG A 343 -17.61 6.92 41.99
CA ARG A 343 -16.81 7.50 43.10
C ARG A 343 -15.99 6.43 43.83
N LEU A 344 -15.47 5.47 43.09
CA LEU A 344 -14.75 4.34 43.65
C LEU A 344 -13.52 4.82 44.42
N THR A 345 -13.39 4.39 45.68
CA THR A 345 -12.21 4.66 46.50
C THR A 345 -11.46 3.37 46.77
N ILE A 346 -10.20 3.30 46.36
CA ILE A 346 -9.32 2.14 46.58
C ILE A 346 -8.08 2.61 47.36
N ASN A 347 -7.83 1.99 48.52
CA ASN A 347 -6.68 2.31 49.38
C ASN A 347 -6.54 3.80 49.72
N GLY A 348 -7.67 4.50 49.91
CA GLY A 348 -7.68 5.93 50.23
C GLY A 348 -7.54 6.86 49.01
N VAL A 349 -7.40 6.32 47.80
CA VAL A 349 -7.39 7.10 46.56
C VAL A 349 -8.80 7.12 45.98
N THR A 350 -9.41 8.29 45.89
CA THR A 350 -10.73 8.50 45.27
C THR A 350 -10.58 8.86 43.81
N PHE A 351 -11.16 8.04 42.93
CA PHE A 351 -11.20 8.31 41.49
C PHE A 351 -12.37 9.25 41.20
N ASP A 352 -12.06 10.48 40.84
CA ASP A 352 -13.04 11.54 40.63
C ASP A 352 -12.85 12.26 39.28
N VAL A 353 -13.11 13.55 39.23
CA VAL A 353 -13.17 14.41 38.05
C VAL A 353 -11.94 14.31 37.16
N HIS A 354 -10.73 14.20 37.75
CA HIS A 354 -9.50 14.01 36.96
C HIS A 354 -9.52 12.70 36.18
N THR A 355 -9.95 11.61 36.83
CA THR A 355 -10.12 10.31 36.16
C THR A 355 -11.15 10.41 35.01
N LEU A 356 -12.25 11.13 35.26
CA LEU A 356 -13.28 11.33 34.24
C LEU A 356 -12.75 12.12 33.02
N LEU A 357 -11.90 13.13 33.24
CA LEU A 357 -11.26 13.91 32.19
C LEU A 357 -10.32 13.03 31.33
N PHE A 358 -9.43 12.24 31.96
CA PHE A 358 -8.55 11.33 31.24
C PHE A 358 -9.33 10.23 30.51
N ALA A 359 -10.39 9.72 31.11
CA ALA A 359 -11.30 8.76 30.48
C ALA A 359 -11.98 9.34 29.24
N SER A 360 -12.41 10.61 29.31
CA SER A 360 -12.99 11.34 28.17
C SER A 360 -11.98 11.52 27.05
N LEU A 361 -10.75 11.91 27.36
CA LEU A 361 -9.69 12.05 26.39
C LEU A 361 -9.38 10.71 25.71
N ALA A 362 -9.25 9.63 26.48
CA ALA A 362 -9.05 8.29 25.95
C ALA A 362 -10.21 7.86 25.03
N PHE A 363 -11.45 8.14 25.44
CA PHE A 363 -12.65 7.83 24.66
C PHE A 363 -12.68 8.60 23.33
N LEU A 364 -12.42 9.91 23.34
CA LEU A 364 -12.38 10.76 22.16
C LEU A 364 -11.27 10.34 21.18
N CYS A 365 -10.05 10.14 21.68
CA CYS A 365 -8.93 9.68 20.86
C CYS A 365 -9.20 8.28 20.27
N GLY A 366 -9.76 7.38 21.08
CA GLY A 366 -10.11 6.03 20.65
C GLY A 366 -11.21 6.04 19.58
N PHE A 367 -12.25 6.82 19.76
CA PHE A 367 -13.32 7.00 18.78
C PHE A 367 -12.77 7.55 17.45
N GLN A 368 -11.97 8.59 17.51
CA GLN A 368 -11.33 9.16 16.32
C GLN A 368 -10.43 8.15 15.60
N ALA A 369 -9.68 7.35 16.34
CA ALA A 369 -8.84 6.30 15.74
C ALA A 369 -9.70 5.24 15.02
N VAL A 370 -10.86 4.85 15.58
CA VAL A 370 -11.80 3.92 14.91
C VAL A 370 -12.37 4.53 13.63
N LEU A 371 -12.72 5.82 13.65
CA LEU A 371 -13.16 6.54 12.46
C LEU A 371 -12.06 6.53 11.38
N PHE A 372 -10.82 6.86 11.75
CA PHE A 372 -9.69 6.81 10.81
C PHE A 372 -9.42 5.41 10.26
N ALA A 373 -9.54 4.37 11.09
CA ALA A 373 -9.42 2.98 10.63
C ALA A 373 -10.41 2.66 9.51
N THR A 374 -11.65 3.10 9.69
CA THR A 374 -12.74 2.87 8.73
C THR A 374 -12.51 3.65 7.43
N LEU A 375 -12.17 4.94 7.54
CA LEU A 375 -11.88 5.81 6.38
C LEU A 375 -10.68 5.30 5.57
N THR A 376 -9.57 5.00 6.26
CA THR A 376 -8.36 4.52 5.60
C THR A 376 -8.61 3.19 4.88
N LYS A 377 -9.38 2.29 5.50
CA LYS A 377 -9.72 1.02 4.88
C LYS A 377 -10.62 1.18 3.66
N LEU A 378 -11.64 2.04 3.77
CA LEU A 378 -12.51 2.34 2.62
C LEU A 378 -11.72 2.95 1.48
N PHE A 379 -10.91 3.98 1.75
CA PHE A 379 -10.03 4.61 0.76
C PHE A 379 -9.10 3.59 0.10
N ALA A 380 -8.46 2.73 0.89
CA ALA A 380 -7.53 1.73 0.36
C ALA A 380 -8.24 0.69 -0.55
N ILE A 381 -9.49 0.33 -0.26
CA ILE A 381 -10.30 -0.53 -1.13
C ILE A 381 -10.70 0.22 -2.41
N THR A 382 -11.13 1.46 -2.30
CA THR A 382 -11.57 2.29 -3.45
C THR A 382 -10.41 2.55 -4.43
N GLU A 383 -9.19 2.76 -3.92
CA GLU A 383 -7.98 2.95 -4.74
C GLU A 383 -7.31 1.63 -5.17
N GLY A 384 -7.93 0.48 -4.91
CA GLY A 384 -7.40 -0.84 -5.29
C GLY A 384 -6.13 -1.28 -4.52
N LEU A 385 -5.80 -0.62 -3.41
CA LEU A 385 -4.66 -0.99 -2.56
C LEU A 385 -4.93 -2.23 -1.72
N LEU A 386 -6.20 -2.42 -1.33
CA LEU A 386 -6.67 -3.58 -0.55
C LEU A 386 -7.82 -4.28 -1.29
N PRO A 387 -7.96 -5.60 -1.13
CA PRO A 387 -9.09 -6.32 -1.69
C PRO A 387 -10.41 -5.90 -1.03
N PRO A 388 -11.55 -6.07 -1.72
CA PRO A 388 -12.88 -5.87 -1.15
C PRO A 388 -13.07 -6.68 0.15
N ASP A 389 -13.70 -6.08 1.16
CA ASP A 389 -13.98 -6.74 2.44
C ASP A 389 -15.48 -6.87 2.67
N PRO A 390 -16.06 -8.09 2.58
CA PRO A 390 -17.49 -8.32 2.81
C PRO A 390 -17.99 -7.92 4.20
N ARG A 391 -17.09 -7.82 5.20
CA ARG A 391 -17.46 -7.35 6.54
C ARG A 391 -17.70 -5.86 6.55
N LEU A 392 -16.85 -5.11 5.84
CA LEU A 392 -17.01 -3.67 5.70
C LEU A 392 -18.30 -3.35 4.92
N GLU A 393 -18.59 -4.06 3.85
CA GLU A 393 -19.83 -3.91 3.08
C GLU A 393 -21.07 -4.16 3.95
N ARG A 394 -21.04 -5.16 4.84
CA ARG A 394 -22.14 -5.40 5.79
C ARG A 394 -22.32 -4.26 6.78
N VAL A 395 -21.23 -3.71 7.30
CA VAL A 395 -21.28 -2.54 8.20
C VAL A 395 -21.92 -1.35 7.47
N PHE A 396 -21.52 -1.07 6.24
CA PHE A 396 -22.08 0.03 5.44
C PHE A 396 -23.54 -0.17 5.01
N ARG A 397 -24.02 -1.39 4.96
CA ARG A 397 -25.45 -1.66 4.72
C ARG A 397 -26.33 -1.14 5.87
N HIS A 398 -25.82 -1.11 7.09
CA HIS A 398 -26.54 -0.67 8.28
C HIS A 398 -26.19 0.78 8.71
N ILE A 399 -24.96 1.21 8.43
CA ILE A 399 -24.51 2.58 8.74
C ILE A 399 -24.62 3.42 7.46
N THR A 400 -25.85 3.94 7.21
CA THR A 400 -26.09 4.90 6.13
C THR A 400 -25.77 6.31 6.58
N LEU A 401 -25.75 7.26 5.65
CA LEU A 401 -25.60 8.69 5.96
C LEU A 401 -26.66 9.13 7.00
N GLU A 402 -27.92 8.73 6.78
CA GLU A 402 -29.05 9.13 7.60
C GLU A 402 -28.94 8.58 9.02
N THR A 403 -28.55 7.31 9.19
CA THR A 403 -28.37 6.71 10.52
C THR A 403 -27.20 7.36 11.27
N GLY A 404 -26.13 7.70 10.56
CA GLY A 404 -24.99 8.42 11.12
C GLY A 404 -25.34 9.85 11.52
N LEU A 405 -26.09 10.58 10.70
CA LEU A 405 -26.59 11.93 11.01
C LEU A 405 -27.56 11.91 12.20
N ALA A 406 -28.50 10.96 12.22
CA ALA A 406 -29.45 10.84 13.34
C ALA A 406 -28.74 10.57 14.67
N GLY A 407 -27.84 9.57 14.70
CA GLY A 407 -27.06 9.24 15.90
C GLY A 407 -26.13 10.37 16.33
N GLY A 408 -25.42 11.00 15.38
CA GLY A 408 -24.53 12.12 15.64
C GLY A 408 -25.27 13.35 16.17
N THR A 409 -26.39 13.69 15.56
CA THR A 409 -27.23 14.82 16.02
C THR A 409 -27.83 14.54 17.41
N LEU A 410 -28.28 13.30 17.65
CA LEU A 410 -28.79 12.92 18.98
C LEU A 410 -27.73 13.08 20.07
N ALA A 411 -26.51 12.59 19.81
CA ALA A 411 -25.38 12.73 20.75
C ALA A 411 -25.00 14.21 20.96
N LEU A 412 -24.98 15.01 19.90
CA LEU A 412 -24.68 16.43 19.92
C LEU A 412 -25.71 17.18 20.79
N VAL A 413 -27.00 16.93 20.56
CA VAL A 413 -28.10 17.56 21.33
C VAL A 413 -28.04 17.13 22.80
N ALA A 414 -27.86 15.85 23.08
CA ALA A 414 -27.71 15.35 24.44
C ALA A 414 -26.52 15.99 25.17
N GLY A 415 -25.37 16.13 24.50
CA GLY A 415 -24.22 16.83 25.04
C GLY A 415 -24.50 18.32 25.33
N CYS A 416 -25.12 19.02 24.39
CA CYS A 416 -25.53 20.43 24.59
C CYS A 416 -26.53 20.60 25.74
N VAL A 417 -27.47 19.66 25.91
CA VAL A 417 -28.41 19.67 27.04
C VAL A 417 -27.66 19.53 28.37
N LEU A 418 -26.71 18.63 28.49
CA LEU A 418 -25.88 18.48 29.69
C LEU A 418 -25.08 19.75 29.98
N LEU A 419 -24.47 20.37 28.97
CA LEU A 419 -23.77 21.64 29.14
C LEU A 419 -24.69 22.77 29.55
N LEU A 420 -25.90 22.85 28.99
CA LEU A 420 -26.90 23.81 29.39
C LEU A 420 -27.35 23.58 30.84
N MET A 421 -27.53 22.32 31.25
CA MET A 421 -27.85 21.99 32.67
C MET A 421 -26.76 22.50 33.61
N ALA A 422 -25.49 22.37 33.25
CA ALA A 422 -24.38 22.90 34.06
C ALA A 422 -24.46 24.46 34.18
N VAL A 423 -24.79 25.16 33.10
CA VAL A 423 -25.01 26.62 33.12
C VAL A 423 -26.20 26.99 33.97
N LEU A 424 -27.31 26.26 33.90
CA LEU A 424 -28.49 26.48 34.70
C LEU A 424 -28.24 26.24 36.21
N LEU A 425 -27.41 25.22 36.54
CA LEU A 425 -26.95 25.00 37.92
C LEU A 425 -26.16 26.22 38.42
N TRP A 426 -25.26 26.75 37.59
CA TRP A 426 -24.50 27.96 37.93
C TRP A 426 -25.41 29.19 38.12
N ARG A 427 -26.40 29.39 37.27
CA ARG A 427 -27.40 30.43 37.43
C ARG A 427 -28.15 30.32 38.75
N ARG A 428 -28.51 29.10 39.23
CA ARG A 428 -29.20 28.88 40.50
C ARG A 428 -28.41 29.32 41.72
N THR A 429 -27.06 29.34 41.65
CA THR A 429 -26.19 29.86 42.71
C THR A 429 -25.98 31.39 42.62
N GLY A 430 -26.77 32.09 41.81
CA GLY A 430 -26.57 33.51 41.57
C GLY A 430 -25.26 33.88 40.88
N TRP A 431 -24.72 32.97 40.04
CA TRP A 431 -23.42 33.08 39.37
C TRP A 431 -22.23 33.04 40.32
N GLY A 432 -22.44 32.52 41.53
CA GLY A 432 -21.43 32.39 42.57
C GLY A 432 -20.54 31.18 42.41
N ARG A 433 -19.89 30.76 43.51
CA ARG A 433 -19.01 29.58 43.54
C ARG A 433 -19.81 28.29 43.38
N LEU A 434 -19.33 27.38 42.55
CA LEU A 434 -19.90 26.06 42.33
C LEU A 434 -19.05 25.01 43.07
N ASP A 435 -19.68 23.90 43.46
CA ASP A 435 -18.95 22.69 43.76
C ASP A 435 -18.31 22.13 42.47
N TYR A 436 -17.00 22.22 42.43
CA TYR A 436 -16.22 21.81 41.23
C TYR A 436 -16.45 20.36 40.87
N SER A 437 -16.47 19.47 41.87
CA SER A 437 -16.61 18.03 41.66
C SER A 437 -17.97 17.68 41.03
N GLU A 438 -19.06 18.25 41.56
CA GLU A 438 -20.43 17.97 41.08
C GLU A 438 -20.64 18.50 39.65
N VAL A 439 -20.23 19.74 39.40
CA VAL A 439 -20.48 20.40 38.11
C VAL A 439 -19.67 19.77 37.01
N MET A 440 -18.40 19.44 37.25
CA MET A 440 -17.54 18.81 36.22
C MET A 440 -18.00 17.41 35.84
N ARG A 441 -18.70 16.68 36.70
CA ARG A 441 -19.32 15.39 36.38
C ARG A 441 -20.44 15.51 35.35
N VAL A 442 -21.00 16.72 35.14
CA VAL A 442 -21.99 17.01 34.09
C VAL A 442 -21.28 17.60 32.86
N VAL A 443 -20.36 18.53 33.08
CA VAL A 443 -19.66 19.26 32.02
C VAL A 443 -18.76 18.32 31.17
N ILE A 444 -17.99 17.45 31.82
CA ILE A 444 -17.06 16.57 31.09
C ILE A 444 -17.80 15.59 30.17
N PRO A 445 -18.81 14.81 30.62
CA PRO A 445 -19.62 13.99 29.73
C PRO A 445 -20.36 14.81 28.67
N GLY A 446 -20.88 15.98 29.02
CA GLY A 446 -21.56 16.90 28.08
C GLY A 446 -20.65 17.33 26.94
N ALA A 447 -19.43 17.78 27.27
CA ALA A 447 -18.42 18.16 26.27
C ALA A 447 -17.99 16.95 25.42
N THR A 448 -17.82 15.79 26.06
CA THR A 448 -17.45 14.55 25.35
C THR A 448 -18.52 14.14 24.35
N LEU A 449 -19.80 14.10 24.74
CA LEU A 449 -20.91 13.75 23.86
C LEU A 449 -21.07 14.77 22.73
N THR A 450 -20.92 16.08 23.02
CA THR A 450 -20.95 17.13 22.00
C THR A 450 -19.87 16.91 20.95
N ALA A 451 -18.63 16.64 21.38
CA ALA A 451 -17.51 16.38 20.47
C ALA A 451 -17.72 15.09 19.65
N LEU A 452 -18.17 14.00 20.27
CA LEU A 452 -18.47 12.74 19.59
C LEU A 452 -19.61 12.90 18.57
N GLY A 453 -20.68 13.60 18.94
CA GLY A 453 -21.80 13.88 18.05
C GLY A 453 -21.37 14.67 16.82
N PHE A 454 -20.63 15.76 17.03
CA PHE A 454 -20.06 16.57 15.95
C PHE A 454 -19.15 15.77 15.02
N GLN A 455 -18.22 15.03 15.58
CA GLN A 455 -17.32 14.15 14.79
C GLN A 455 -18.11 13.12 13.99
N THR A 456 -19.16 12.51 14.57
CA THR A 456 -20.01 11.52 13.89
C THR A 456 -20.74 12.14 12.70
N VAL A 457 -21.29 13.35 12.85
CA VAL A 457 -21.95 14.06 11.73
C VAL A 457 -20.98 14.30 10.59
N LEU A 458 -19.80 14.89 10.87
CA LEU A 458 -18.77 15.14 9.85
C LEU A 458 -18.30 13.86 9.18
N PHE A 459 -18.05 12.82 9.97
CA PHE A 459 -17.63 11.51 9.48
C PHE A 459 -18.66 10.88 8.54
N SER A 460 -19.96 10.99 8.86
CA SER A 460 -21.02 10.43 8.04
C SER A 460 -21.06 11.05 6.64
N PHE A 461 -20.89 12.37 6.53
CA PHE A 461 -20.77 13.05 5.24
C PHE A 461 -19.52 12.58 4.49
N PHE A 462 -18.38 12.54 5.17
CA PHE A 462 -17.12 12.15 4.52
C PHE A 462 -17.15 10.69 4.02
N MET A 463 -17.74 9.81 4.81
CA MET A 463 -17.96 8.41 4.41
C MET A 463 -18.86 8.29 3.17
N SER A 464 -19.93 9.08 3.13
CA SER A 464 -20.84 9.12 1.98
C SER A 464 -20.10 9.59 0.71
N ILE A 465 -19.25 10.62 0.82
CA ILE A 465 -18.45 11.12 -0.30
C ILE A 465 -17.49 10.04 -0.81
N LEU A 466 -16.76 9.37 0.09
CA LEU A 466 -15.84 8.28 -0.31
C LEU A 466 -16.56 7.07 -0.88
N GLY A 467 -17.79 6.81 -0.45
CA GLY A 467 -18.62 5.71 -0.94
C GLY A 467 -19.28 5.97 -2.31
N MET A 468 -19.28 7.21 -2.79
CA MET A 468 -19.78 7.52 -4.14
C MET A 468 -18.89 6.89 -5.19
N LYS A 469 -19.48 5.98 -6.00
CA LYS A 469 -18.76 5.37 -7.12
C LYS A 469 -18.33 6.46 -8.10
N ARG A 470 -17.04 6.57 -8.35
CA ARG A 470 -16.54 7.33 -9.51
C ARG A 470 -17.00 6.59 -10.76
N LYS A 471 -17.88 7.24 -11.56
CA LYS A 471 -18.29 6.75 -12.88
C LYS A 471 -17.14 6.89 -13.86
#